data_69e7343af9bfbcc7ad579d3d3685b59a
#
_entry.id   69e7343af9bfbcc7ad579d3d3685b59a
#
_cell.length_a   1.000
_cell.length_b   1.000
_cell.length_c   1.000
_cell.angle_alpha   90.00
_cell.angle_beta   90.00
_cell.angle_gamma   90.00
#
_symmetry.space_group_name_H-M   'P 1'
#
loop_
_entity.id
_entity.type
_entity.pdbx_description
1 polymer ?
#
loop_
_entity_poly.entity_id
_entity_poly.type
_entity_poly.pdbx_seq_one_letter_code
_entity_poly.pdbx_strand_id
1 'polypeptide(L)'
;KILKDSLVSEYYEGLIFIPKITDNKILENKIQYISNDSPSMSFIGDVEDVIAKKITQQNFQNASLDTLAIKNAQANVNIDLKKSSGEESLKGLNEIKIMIGGAFGYLIMMFIIIYGNMVMRSVIEEKTNRIVEIIISSVKPYQLMMGKIIGTSLAGILQFLIWAIIGFLLMFAASAFFGVEMGPTTSIPPEVMQAAQNEMASTAQMYFNELWNLPLGTLIISFIVYFIGGYFLYSSFYAAIGSAVDNETDSQQFLLPIIMPLILGVYIGFFTVINDPHGTIATVFSMIPLTSPIVMLMRIPFGVPWWQILISVTILFATFFLVVWFAAKIYRVGILMYGKKPTWKELYKWLKY
;
A
#
# COMPACT_ATOMS: atom_id res chain seq x y z
N LYS A 1 3.50 -3.39 -47.28
CA LYS A 1 4.43 -2.23 -47.23
C LYS A 1 3.78 -1.05 -46.52
N ILE A 2 2.60 -0.60 -46.99
CA ILE A 2 1.86 0.56 -46.41
C ILE A 2 1.64 0.43 -44.90
N LEU A 3 1.23 -0.73 -44.38
CA LEU A 3 0.99 -0.96 -42.95
C LEU A 3 2.27 -0.95 -42.10
N LYS A 4 3.41 -1.37 -42.67
CA LYS A 4 4.71 -1.24 -41.99
C LYS A 4 5.20 0.21 -41.91
N ASP A 5 4.93 0.99 -42.97
CA ASP A 5 5.26 2.41 -43.01
C ASP A 5 4.42 3.19 -41.98
N SER A 6 3.16 2.75 -41.74
CA SER A 6 2.28 3.33 -40.68
C SER A 6 2.71 2.98 -39.24
N LEU A 7 3.40 1.86 -39.04
CA LEU A 7 4.05 1.54 -37.77
C LEU A 7 5.25 2.47 -37.50
N VAL A 8 6.08 2.69 -38.54
CA VAL A 8 7.26 3.58 -38.44
C VAL A 8 6.83 5.02 -38.13
N SER A 9 5.65 5.44 -38.60
CA SER A 9 5.08 6.76 -38.32
C SER A 9 4.31 6.86 -36.98
N GLU A 10 4.35 5.81 -36.15
CA GLU A 10 3.70 5.73 -34.82
C GLU A 10 2.16 5.92 -34.88
N TYR A 11 1.54 5.73 -36.05
CA TYR A 11 0.09 5.80 -36.16
C TYR A 11 -0.63 4.60 -35.52
N TYR A 12 0.05 3.43 -35.49
CA TYR A 12 -0.41 2.21 -34.82
C TYR A 12 0.67 1.73 -33.87
N GLU A 13 0.28 1.26 -32.67
CA GLU A 13 1.18 0.67 -31.67
C GLU A 13 1.72 -0.69 -32.11
N GLY A 14 0.96 -1.45 -32.87
CA GLY A 14 1.36 -2.75 -33.39
C GLY A 14 0.41 -3.31 -34.45
N LEU A 15 0.88 -4.34 -35.12
CA LEU A 15 0.14 -5.05 -36.17
C LEU A 15 0.19 -6.56 -35.90
N ILE A 16 -0.97 -7.21 -35.92
CA ILE A 16 -1.06 -8.66 -35.90
C ILE A 16 -1.08 -9.15 -37.36
N PHE A 17 -0.04 -9.91 -37.72
CA PHE A 17 0.02 -10.55 -39.02
C PHE A 17 -0.44 -11.99 -38.95
N ILE A 18 -1.55 -12.32 -39.57
CA ILE A 18 -2.13 -13.66 -39.68
C ILE A 18 -1.96 -14.13 -41.13
N PRO A 19 -1.05 -15.07 -41.41
CA PRO A 19 -0.85 -15.56 -42.77
C PRO A 19 -2.04 -16.38 -43.22
N LYS A 20 -2.36 -16.32 -44.53
CA LYS A 20 -3.43 -17.12 -45.12
C LYS A 20 -2.95 -18.55 -45.34
N ILE A 21 -3.06 -19.40 -44.30
CA ILE A 21 -2.70 -20.81 -44.32
C ILE A 21 -3.96 -21.63 -44.05
N THR A 22 -4.17 -22.68 -44.81
CA THR A 22 -5.36 -23.55 -44.71
C THR A 22 -5.27 -24.55 -43.58
N ASP A 23 -4.04 -24.91 -43.18
CA ASP A 23 -3.79 -25.84 -42.07
C ASP A 23 -3.65 -25.06 -40.75
N ASN A 24 -4.62 -25.25 -39.87
CA ASN A 24 -4.67 -24.56 -38.57
C ASN A 24 -3.49 -24.90 -37.66
N LYS A 25 -2.93 -26.13 -37.72
CA LYS A 25 -1.76 -26.51 -36.95
C LYS A 25 -0.48 -25.76 -37.35
N ILE A 26 -0.37 -25.46 -38.64
CA ILE A 26 0.73 -24.63 -39.18
C ILE A 26 0.49 -23.16 -38.83
N LEU A 27 -0.78 -22.71 -38.91
CA LEU A 27 -1.19 -21.34 -38.62
C LEU A 27 -0.87 -20.95 -37.14
N GLU A 28 -1.11 -21.84 -36.19
CA GLU A 28 -0.88 -21.62 -34.76
C GLU A 28 0.54 -21.08 -34.44
N ASN A 29 1.54 -21.51 -35.23
CA ASN A 29 2.94 -21.12 -35.02
C ASN A 29 3.46 -20.05 -36.00
N LYS A 30 2.58 -19.48 -36.86
CA LYS A 30 2.98 -18.52 -37.88
C LYS A 30 2.39 -17.13 -37.70
N ILE A 31 1.60 -16.92 -36.66
CA ILE A 31 1.03 -15.63 -36.33
C ILE A 31 2.13 -14.77 -35.75
N GLN A 32 2.22 -13.51 -36.14
CA GLN A 32 3.26 -12.59 -35.71
C GLN A 32 2.64 -11.29 -35.22
N TYR A 33 3.11 -10.79 -34.11
CA TYR A 33 2.87 -9.43 -33.67
C TYR A 33 4.09 -8.57 -34.03
N ILE A 34 3.87 -7.49 -34.73
CA ILE A 34 4.92 -6.57 -35.21
C ILE A 34 4.66 -5.22 -34.57
N SER A 35 5.59 -4.70 -33.81
CA SER A 35 5.52 -3.39 -33.13
C SER A 35 6.89 -2.73 -33.08
N ASN A 36 6.92 -1.43 -32.82
CA ASN A 36 8.17 -0.70 -32.59
C ASN A 36 8.71 -0.97 -31.19
N ASP A 37 7.81 -1.09 -30.18
CA ASP A 37 8.15 -1.39 -28.79
C ASP A 37 7.68 -2.80 -28.39
N SER A 38 8.30 -3.36 -27.35
CA SER A 38 7.89 -4.64 -26.78
C SER A 38 6.57 -4.50 -26.02
N PRO A 39 5.50 -5.21 -26.45
CA PRO A 39 4.21 -5.17 -25.75
C PRO A 39 4.31 -5.87 -24.38
N SER A 40 3.37 -5.57 -23.49
CA SER A 40 3.29 -6.26 -22.21
C SER A 40 2.94 -7.74 -22.38
N MET A 41 3.48 -8.60 -21.50
CA MET A 41 3.19 -10.04 -21.51
C MET A 41 1.70 -10.35 -21.34
N SER A 42 0.98 -9.54 -20.54
CA SER A 42 -0.47 -9.69 -20.37
C SER A 42 -1.23 -9.41 -21.67
N PHE A 43 -0.86 -8.36 -22.40
CA PHE A 43 -1.49 -8.05 -23.69
C PHE A 43 -1.28 -9.16 -24.71
N ILE A 44 -0.05 -9.70 -24.81
CA ILE A 44 0.23 -10.82 -25.72
C ILE A 44 -0.58 -12.06 -25.32
N GLY A 45 -0.65 -12.38 -24.01
CA GLY A 45 -1.46 -13.49 -23.50
C GLY A 45 -2.96 -13.34 -23.86
N ASP A 46 -3.53 -12.16 -23.69
CA ASP A 46 -4.93 -11.88 -24.07
C ASP A 46 -5.16 -12.05 -25.58
N VAL A 47 -4.21 -11.60 -26.40
CA VAL A 47 -4.27 -11.78 -27.86
C VAL A 47 -4.16 -13.25 -28.25
N GLU A 48 -3.23 -14.00 -27.65
CA GLU A 48 -3.06 -15.45 -27.86
C GLU A 48 -4.34 -16.20 -27.49
N ASP A 49 -4.97 -15.88 -26.35
CA ASP A 49 -6.19 -16.51 -25.88
C ASP A 49 -7.37 -16.28 -26.83
N VAL A 50 -7.54 -15.06 -27.33
CA VAL A 50 -8.61 -14.73 -28.30
C VAL A 50 -8.41 -15.49 -29.60
N ILE A 51 -7.18 -15.53 -30.13
CA ILE A 51 -6.83 -16.22 -31.36
C ILE A 51 -6.98 -17.74 -31.18
N ALA A 52 -6.46 -18.29 -30.08
CA ALA A 52 -6.55 -19.71 -29.75
C ALA A 52 -8.01 -20.19 -29.65
N LYS A 53 -8.89 -19.41 -28.97
CA LYS A 53 -10.34 -19.69 -28.91
C LYS A 53 -10.96 -19.74 -30.32
N LYS A 54 -10.57 -18.84 -31.23
CA LYS A 54 -11.11 -18.77 -32.57
C LYS A 54 -10.63 -19.95 -33.45
N ILE A 55 -9.33 -20.29 -33.37
CA ILE A 55 -8.76 -21.42 -34.10
C ILE A 55 -9.36 -22.74 -33.56
N THR A 56 -9.50 -22.89 -32.25
CA THR A 56 -10.13 -24.07 -31.64
C THR A 56 -11.58 -24.24 -32.11
N GLN A 57 -12.36 -23.17 -32.15
CA GLN A 57 -13.73 -23.20 -32.70
C GLN A 57 -13.76 -23.68 -34.16
N GLN A 58 -12.82 -23.21 -34.98
CA GLN A 58 -12.70 -23.61 -36.37
C GLN A 58 -12.24 -25.06 -36.52
N ASN A 59 -11.32 -25.54 -35.64
CA ASN A 59 -10.92 -26.94 -35.60
C ASN A 59 -12.08 -27.87 -35.25
N PHE A 60 -12.94 -27.48 -34.31
CA PHE A 60 -14.16 -28.24 -33.99
C PHE A 60 -15.15 -28.30 -35.17
N GLN A 61 -15.33 -27.19 -35.89
CA GLN A 61 -16.17 -27.17 -37.10
C GLN A 61 -15.59 -28.06 -38.20
N ASN A 62 -14.28 -28.00 -38.45
CA ASN A 62 -13.61 -28.81 -39.46
C ASN A 62 -13.64 -30.31 -39.13
N ALA A 63 -13.62 -30.64 -37.85
CA ALA A 63 -13.76 -32.02 -37.38
C ALA A 63 -15.20 -32.54 -37.35
N SER A 64 -16.16 -31.75 -37.87
CA SER A 64 -17.60 -32.06 -37.79
C SER A 64 -18.14 -32.31 -36.39
N LEU A 65 -17.47 -31.74 -35.37
CA LEU A 65 -17.92 -31.80 -34.01
C LEU A 65 -19.04 -30.75 -33.78
N ASP A 66 -20.08 -31.17 -33.10
CA ASP A 66 -21.16 -30.24 -32.70
C ASP A 66 -20.62 -29.25 -31.65
N THR A 67 -20.37 -28.03 -32.11
CA THR A 67 -19.83 -26.96 -31.24
C THR A 67 -20.82 -26.54 -30.15
N LEU A 68 -22.14 -26.74 -30.37
CA LEU A 68 -23.17 -26.52 -29.37
C LEU A 68 -23.14 -27.63 -28.29
N ALA A 69 -22.99 -28.88 -28.72
CA ALA A 69 -22.85 -30.00 -27.78
C ALA A 69 -21.60 -29.88 -26.94
N ILE A 70 -20.46 -29.48 -27.53
CA ILE A 70 -19.21 -29.24 -26.77
C ILE A 70 -19.36 -28.07 -25.79
N LYS A 71 -19.98 -26.94 -26.19
CA LYS A 71 -20.22 -25.80 -25.32
C LYS A 71 -21.17 -26.15 -24.15
N ASN A 72 -22.18 -26.97 -24.43
CA ASN A 72 -23.11 -27.45 -23.42
C ASN A 72 -22.50 -28.52 -22.51
N ALA A 73 -21.52 -29.27 -23.01
CA ALA A 73 -20.77 -30.25 -22.21
C ALA A 73 -19.66 -29.62 -21.36
N GLN A 74 -19.27 -28.37 -21.63
CA GLN A 74 -18.36 -27.61 -20.78
C GLN A 74 -19.04 -27.30 -19.44
N ALA A 75 -18.55 -27.92 -18.38
CA ALA A 75 -19.00 -27.62 -17.04
C ALA A 75 -18.55 -26.19 -16.65
N ASN A 76 -19.51 -25.30 -16.44
CA ASN A 76 -19.25 -24.00 -15.87
C ASN A 76 -19.55 -24.06 -14.37
N VAL A 77 -18.52 -24.35 -13.57
CA VAL A 77 -18.65 -24.47 -12.12
C VAL A 77 -18.59 -23.09 -11.51
N ASN A 78 -19.71 -22.67 -10.93
CA ASN A 78 -19.76 -21.48 -10.08
C ASN A 78 -19.77 -21.93 -8.62
N ILE A 79 -18.72 -21.57 -7.85
CA ILE A 79 -18.61 -21.91 -6.42
C ILE A 79 -19.20 -20.76 -5.63
N ASP A 80 -20.27 -20.99 -4.91
CA ASP A 80 -20.85 -20.04 -3.96
C ASP A 80 -20.06 -20.07 -2.67
N LEU A 81 -19.50 -18.93 -2.28
CA LEU A 81 -18.76 -18.77 -1.04
C LEU A 81 -19.75 -18.53 0.11
N LYS A 82 -19.67 -19.36 1.16
CA LYS A 82 -20.47 -19.16 2.39
C LYS A 82 -19.55 -19.09 3.60
N LYS A 83 -19.85 -18.18 4.52
CA LYS A 83 -19.21 -18.15 5.83
C LYS A 83 -19.64 -19.37 6.65
N SER A 84 -18.86 -19.74 7.65
CA SER A 84 -19.24 -20.81 8.59
C SER A 84 -20.55 -20.51 9.36
N SER A 85 -20.95 -19.24 9.43
CA SER A 85 -22.23 -18.77 9.95
C SER A 85 -23.43 -19.10 9.03
N GLY A 86 -23.18 -19.55 7.78
CA GLY A 86 -24.21 -19.79 6.77
C GLY A 86 -24.54 -18.58 5.90
N GLU A 87 -23.98 -17.41 6.17
CA GLU A 87 -24.15 -16.21 5.36
C GLU A 87 -23.38 -16.32 4.04
N GLU A 88 -23.93 -15.72 2.97
CA GLU A 88 -23.22 -15.62 1.70
C GLU A 88 -22.00 -14.71 1.84
N SER A 89 -20.90 -15.13 1.26
CA SER A 89 -19.65 -14.35 1.20
C SER A 89 -19.41 -13.90 -0.23
N LEU A 90 -19.09 -12.62 -0.40
CA LEU A 90 -18.77 -12.08 -1.72
C LEU A 90 -17.43 -12.62 -2.22
N LYS A 91 -17.41 -13.02 -3.50
CA LYS A 91 -16.16 -13.21 -4.22
C LYS A 91 -15.48 -11.83 -4.31
N GLY A 92 -14.22 -11.74 -3.89
CA GLY A 92 -13.50 -10.47 -3.90
C GLY A 92 -13.42 -9.73 -2.56
N LEU A 93 -14.05 -10.24 -1.49
CA LEU A 93 -13.95 -9.62 -0.16
C LEU A 93 -12.51 -9.60 0.36
N ASN A 94 -11.75 -10.64 0.05
CA ASN A 94 -10.36 -10.74 0.47
C ASN A 94 -9.50 -9.66 -0.22
N GLU A 95 -9.76 -9.40 -1.49
CA GLU A 95 -9.13 -8.35 -2.28
C GLU A 95 -9.42 -6.96 -1.71
N ILE A 96 -10.63 -6.71 -1.25
CA ILE A 96 -11.00 -5.45 -0.59
C ILE A 96 -10.21 -5.27 0.72
N LYS A 97 -10.10 -6.31 1.53
CA LYS A 97 -9.30 -6.30 2.76
C LYS A 97 -7.82 -6.01 2.48
N ILE A 98 -7.28 -6.63 1.42
CA ILE A 98 -5.91 -6.40 0.94
C ILE A 98 -5.74 -4.93 0.52
N MET A 99 -6.66 -4.41 -0.29
CA MET A 99 -6.60 -3.02 -0.74
C MET A 99 -6.64 -2.03 0.42
N ILE A 100 -7.56 -2.21 1.37
CA ILE A 100 -7.69 -1.34 2.52
C ILE A 100 -6.46 -1.46 3.41
N GLY A 101 -6.07 -2.65 3.81
CA GLY A 101 -4.87 -2.88 4.63
C GLY A 101 -3.61 -2.35 3.96
N GLY A 102 -3.44 -2.63 2.67
CA GLY A 102 -2.34 -2.13 1.85
C GLY A 102 -2.31 -0.61 1.76
N ALA A 103 -3.47 0.02 1.53
CA ALA A 103 -3.58 1.48 1.48
C ALA A 103 -3.17 2.12 2.81
N PHE A 104 -3.67 1.62 3.96
CA PHE A 104 -3.30 2.14 5.28
C PHE A 104 -1.82 1.88 5.61
N GLY A 105 -1.29 0.69 5.27
CA GLY A 105 0.13 0.37 5.46
C GLY A 105 1.06 1.23 4.60
N TYR A 106 0.69 1.47 3.34
CA TYR A 106 1.44 2.36 2.46
C TYR A 106 1.34 3.82 2.89
N LEU A 107 0.16 4.26 3.30
CA LEU A 107 -0.09 5.64 3.75
C LEU A 107 0.73 5.97 4.99
N ILE A 108 0.81 5.06 5.98
CA ILE A 108 1.63 5.30 7.18
C ILE A 108 3.13 5.36 6.82
N MET A 109 3.61 4.51 5.91
CA MET A 109 4.99 4.58 5.42
C MET A 109 5.28 5.95 4.80
N MET A 110 4.41 6.42 3.90
CA MET A 110 4.56 7.72 3.24
C MET A 110 4.56 8.87 4.26
N PHE A 111 3.67 8.82 5.24
CA PHE A 111 3.61 9.84 6.28
C PHE A 111 4.89 9.87 7.12
N ILE A 112 5.39 8.70 7.54
CA ILE A 112 6.63 8.61 8.30
C ILE A 112 7.80 9.19 7.51
N ILE A 113 7.92 8.87 6.22
CA ILE A 113 9.00 9.36 5.36
C ILE A 113 8.87 10.87 5.14
N ILE A 114 7.70 11.38 4.77
CA ILE A 114 7.50 12.79 4.45
C ILE A 114 7.73 13.66 5.69
N TYR A 115 7.02 13.36 6.78
CA TYR A 115 7.11 14.16 8.00
C TYR A 115 8.43 13.96 8.75
N GLY A 116 9.04 12.77 8.66
CA GLY A 116 10.40 12.52 9.15
C GLY A 116 11.43 13.39 8.44
N ASN A 117 11.36 13.46 7.10
CA ASN A 117 12.21 14.36 6.32
C ASN A 117 12.00 15.83 6.68
N MET A 118 10.75 16.26 6.95
CA MET A 118 10.47 17.64 7.40
C MET A 118 11.17 17.96 8.74
N VAL A 119 11.15 17.02 9.70
CA VAL A 119 11.89 17.17 10.96
C VAL A 119 13.39 17.33 10.69
N MET A 120 13.96 16.45 9.88
CA MET A 120 15.39 16.48 9.55
C MET A 120 15.79 17.80 8.90
N ARG A 121 15.06 18.24 7.85
CA ARG A 121 15.33 19.51 7.15
C ARG A 121 15.25 20.69 8.10
N SER A 122 14.22 20.76 8.93
CA SER A 122 14.07 21.82 9.93
C SER A 122 15.27 21.89 10.89
N VAL A 123 15.83 20.73 11.27
CA VAL A 123 17.05 20.68 12.12
C VAL A 123 18.27 21.18 11.36
N ILE A 124 18.45 20.74 10.10
CA ILE A 124 19.57 21.18 9.25
C ILE A 124 19.51 22.69 9.02
N GLU A 125 18.33 23.24 8.67
CA GLU A 125 18.14 24.67 8.42
C GLU A 125 18.50 25.54 9.63
N GLU A 126 18.02 25.16 10.83
CA GLU A 126 18.32 25.91 12.05
C GLU A 126 19.79 25.82 12.42
N LYS A 127 20.44 24.66 12.18
CA LYS A 127 21.86 24.48 12.38
C LYS A 127 22.65 25.37 11.43
N THR A 128 22.36 25.30 10.12
CA THR A 128 23.08 26.04 9.07
C THR A 128 22.97 27.55 9.26
N ASN A 129 21.80 28.03 9.68
CA ASN A 129 21.54 29.44 9.96
C ASN A 129 22.04 29.91 11.35
N ARG A 130 22.67 29.03 12.13
CA ARG A 130 23.15 29.28 13.49
C ARG A 130 22.06 29.74 14.49
N ILE A 131 20.79 29.60 14.12
CA ILE A 131 19.66 29.93 14.99
C ILE A 131 19.65 29.05 16.25
N VAL A 132 20.15 27.83 16.10
CA VAL A 132 20.31 26.87 17.19
C VAL A 132 21.15 27.42 18.35
N GLU A 133 22.21 28.22 18.09
CA GLU A 133 23.10 28.75 19.14
C GLU A 133 22.31 29.68 20.08
N ILE A 134 21.35 30.44 19.54
CA ILE A 134 20.46 31.33 20.31
C ILE A 134 19.44 30.50 21.09
N ILE A 135 18.83 29.48 20.46
CA ILE A 135 17.76 28.70 21.08
C ILE A 135 18.31 27.85 22.25
N ILE A 136 19.49 27.21 22.08
CA ILE A 136 20.09 26.35 23.10
C ILE A 136 20.50 27.14 24.34
N SER A 137 20.70 28.44 24.25
CA SER A 137 20.94 29.31 25.42
C SER A 137 19.73 29.32 26.39
N SER A 138 18.52 29.07 25.88
CA SER A 138 17.27 29.16 26.62
C SER A 138 16.54 27.83 26.80
N VAL A 139 16.77 26.84 25.90
CA VAL A 139 16.05 25.57 25.85
C VAL A 139 17.03 24.40 25.76
N LYS A 140 16.75 23.31 26.49
CA LYS A 140 17.59 22.10 26.40
C LYS A 140 17.45 21.46 25.02
N PRO A 141 18.55 20.91 24.42
CA PRO A 141 18.53 20.27 23.09
C PRO A 141 17.46 19.18 22.95
N TYR A 142 17.24 18.36 23.99
CA TYR A 142 16.17 17.37 24.02
C TYR A 142 14.77 17.98 23.85
N GLN A 143 14.50 19.10 24.53
CA GLN A 143 13.20 19.76 24.45
C GLN A 143 12.97 20.35 23.06
N LEU A 144 14.01 20.92 22.45
CA LEU A 144 13.94 21.42 21.06
C LEU A 144 13.65 20.28 20.08
N MET A 145 14.37 19.16 20.19
CA MET A 145 14.13 17.98 19.36
C MET A 145 12.70 17.46 19.50
N MET A 146 12.22 17.28 20.73
CA MET A 146 10.87 16.78 20.99
C MET A 146 9.79 17.76 20.53
N GLY A 147 10.02 19.06 20.72
CA GLY A 147 9.09 20.08 20.24
C GLY A 147 8.88 20.02 18.72
N LYS A 148 9.94 19.81 17.95
CA LYS A 148 9.85 19.63 16.49
C LYS A 148 9.11 18.35 16.11
N ILE A 149 9.45 17.24 16.73
CA ILE A 149 8.80 15.94 16.47
C ILE A 149 7.30 16.04 16.77
N ILE A 150 6.92 16.61 17.92
CA ILE A 150 5.50 16.78 18.29
C ILE A 150 4.79 17.75 17.34
N GLY A 151 5.40 18.89 17.04
CA GLY A 151 4.80 19.89 16.14
C GLY A 151 4.50 19.34 14.74
N THR A 152 5.44 18.64 14.15
CA THR A 152 5.24 18.01 12.83
C THR A 152 4.30 16.81 12.90
N SER A 153 4.23 16.05 14.02
CA SER A 153 3.26 14.98 14.16
C SER A 153 1.81 15.49 14.18
N LEU A 154 1.58 16.63 14.82
CA LEU A 154 0.26 17.26 14.83
C LEU A 154 -0.19 17.66 13.43
N ALA A 155 0.72 18.16 12.59
CA ALA A 155 0.44 18.45 11.19
C ALA A 155 0.07 17.16 10.42
N GLY A 156 0.77 16.06 10.64
CA GLY A 156 0.45 14.76 10.03
C GLY A 156 -0.91 14.22 10.47
N ILE A 157 -1.23 14.30 11.76
CA ILE A 157 -2.54 13.89 12.29
C ILE A 157 -3.64 14.75 11.69
N LEU A 158 -3.45 16.07 11.64
CA LEU A 158 -4.43 16.99 11.05
C LEU A 158 -4.68 16.65 9.57
N GLN A 159 -3.63 16.40 8.80
CA GLN A 159 -3.76 16.00 7.40
C GLN A 159 -4.52 14.68 7.25
N PHE A 160 -4.24 13.69 8.09
CA PHE A 160 -4.99 12.44 8.10
C PHE A 160 -6.47 12.66 8.40
N LEU A 161 -6.79 13.49 9.39
CA LEU A 161 -8.19 13.83 9.72
C LEU A 161 -8.91 14.52 8.55
N ILE A 162 -8.22 15.43 7.85
CA ILE A 162 -8.79 16.07 6.64
C ILE A 162 -9.08 15.01 5.57
N TRP A 163 -8.17 14.08 5.32
CA TRP A 163 -8.38 13.01 4.34
C TRP A 163 -9.48 12.05 4.75
N ALA A 164 -9.60 11.74 6.06
CA ALA A 164 -10.68 10.91 6.59
C ALA A 164 -12.05 11.59 6.38
N ILE A 165 -12.15 12.91 6.63
CA ILE A 165 -13.37 13.69 6.38
C ILE A 165 -13.71 13.71 4.89
N ILE A 166 -12.72 13.97 4.02
CA ILE A 166 -12.94 13.95 2.56
C ILE A 166 -13.38 12.57 2.10
N GLY A 167 -12.73 11.51 2.57
CA GLY A 167 -13.10 10.13 2.25
C GLY A 167 -14.53 9.80 2.68
N PHE A 168 -14.93 10.23 3.88
CA PHE A 168 -16.29 10.06 4.36
C PHE A 168 -17.32 10.84 3.52
N LEU A 169 -17.01 12.09 3.13
CA LEU A 169 -17.87 12.89 2.25
C LEU A 169 -18.00 12.26 0.86
N LEU A 170 -16.91 11.74 0.30
CA LEU A 170 -16.94 11.03 -0.99
C LEU A 170 -17.78 9.75 -0.90
N MET A 171 -17.65 9.00 0.20
CA MET A 171 -18.45 7.81 0.45
C MET A 171 -19.94 8.16 0.58
N PHE A 172 -20.26 9.26 1.26
CA PHE A 172 -21.62 9.77 1.36
C PHE A 172 -22.18 10.22 0.00
N ALA A 173 -21.39 10.93 -0.79
CA ALA A 173 -21.77 11.35 -2.13
C ALA A 173 -21.98 10.16 -3.06
N ALA A 174 -21.09 9.16 -3.02
CA ALA A 174 -21.24 7.93 -3.78
C ALA A 174 -22.50 7.16 -3.39
N SER A 175 -22.80 7.04 -2.08
CA SER A 175 -24.03 6.45 -1.58
C SER A 175 -25.27 7.16 -2.14
N ALA A 176 -25.30 8.47 -2.09
CA ALA A 176 -26.41 9.27 -2.63
C ALA A 176 -26.55 9.14 -4.15
N PHE A 177 -25.42 9.05 -4.88
CA PHE A 177 -25.40 8.92 -6.34
C PHE A 177 -25.85 7.52 -6.83
N PHE A 178 -25.41 6.46 -6.15
CA PHE A 178 -25.76 5.08 -6.50
C PHE A 178 -27.03 4.58 -5.83
N GLY A 179 -27.68 5.38 -4.98
CA GLY A 179 -28.89 4.98 -4.24
C GLY A 179 -28.65 3.88 -3.21
N VAL A 180 -27.43 3.78 -2.67
CA VAL A 180 -27.01 2.77 -1.72
C VAL A 180 -27.27 3.27 -0.30
N GLU A 181 -28.02 2.51 0.51
CA GLU A 181 -28.25 2.85 1.91
C GLU A 181 -27.00 2.62 2.78
N MET A 182 -26.63 3.63 3.56
CA MET A 182 -25.52 3.51 4.51
C MET A 182 -26.01 2.83 5.79
N GLY A 183 -25.49 1.64 6.07
CA GLY A 183 -25.72 0.92 7.30
C GLY A 183 -25.90 -0.60 7.10
N PRO A 184 -25.89 -1.39 8.18
CA PRO A 184 -26.17 -2.81 8.11
C PRO A 184 -27.63 -3.03 7.76
N THR A 185 -27.94 -3.26 6.50
CA THR A 185 -29.28 -3.63 6.06
C THR A 185 -29.50 -5.10 6.32
N THR A 186 -30.39 -5.40 7.27
CA THR A 186 -30.72 -6.77 7.69
C THR A 186 -31.69 -7.51 6.75
N SER A 187 -32.25 -6.83 5.76
CA SER A 187 -33.09 -7.48 4.74
C SER A 187 -33.37 -6.56 3.55
N ILE A 188 -32.91 -6.97 2.38
CA ILE A 188 -33.40 -6.39 1.11
C ILE A 188 -34.73 -7.09 0.80
N PRO A 189 -35.85 -6.35 0.63
CA PRO A 189 -37.10 -6.96 0.19
C PRO A 189 -36.94 -7.59 -1.19
N PRO A 190 -37.42 -8.80 -1.44
CA PRO A 190 -37.25 -9.52 -2.72
C PRO A 190 -37.84 -8.79 -3.94
N GLU A 191 -38.70 -7.82 -3.72
CA GLU A 191 -39.37 -7.06 -4.78
C GLU A 191 -38.49 -6.00 -5.47
N VAL A 192 -37.38 -5.60 -4.88
CA VAL A 192 -36.41 -4.64 -5.45
C VAL A 192 -35.46 -5.30 -6.44
N MET A 193 -35.46 -6.62 -6.52
CA MET A 193 -34.53 -7.42 -7.32
C MET A 193 -34.90 -7.57 -8.81
N GLN A 194 -36.02 -7.00 -9.29
CA GLN A 194 -36.61 -7.37 -10.59
C GLN A 194 -36.33 -6.43 -11.77
N ALA A 195 -35.54 -5.41 -11.67
CA ALA A 195 -35.21 -4.57 -12.82
C ALA A 195 -33.70 -4.54 -13.10
N ALA A 196 -33.30 -4.74 -14.34
CA ALA A 196 -31.92 -4.80 -14.83
C ALA A 196 -31.07 -3.51 -14.55
N GLN A 197 -31.68 -2.42 -14.11
CA GLN A 197 -31.00 -1.24 -13.55
C GLN A 197 -30.50 -1.48 -12.12
N ASN A 198 -30.91 -2.54 -11.45
CA ASN A 198 -30.64 -2.83 -10.05
C ASN A 198 -29.41 -3.72 -9.81
N GLU A 199 -28.85 -4.35 -10.84
CA GLU A 199 -27.68 -5.24 -10.66
C GLU A 199 -26.43 -4.45 -10.19
N MET A 200 -26.23 -3.26 -10.72
CA MET A 200 -25.13 -2.39 -10.32
C MET A 200 -25.35 -1.82 -8.91
N ALA A 201 -26.59 -1.42 -8.59
CA ALA A 201 -26.95 -0.93 -7.28
C ALA A 201 -26.93 -2.03 -6.22
N SER A 202 -27.41 -3.25 -6.54
CA SER A 202 -27.37 -4.39 -5.63
C SER A 202 -25.93 -4.85 -5.35
N THR A 203 -25.08 -4.88 -6.38
CA THR A 203 -23.67 -5.21 -6.23
C THR A 203 -22.96 -4.14 -5.39
N ALA A 204 -23.20 -2.85 -5.66
CA ALA A 204 -22.66 -1.76 -4.87
C ALA A 204 -23.10 -1.84 -3.40
N GLN A 205 -24.39 -2.15 -3.14
CA GLN A 205 -24.93 -2.35 -1.78
C GLN A 205 -24.23 -3.49 -1.06
N MET A 206 -23.98 -4.62 -1.73
CA MET A 206 -23.27 -5.77 -1.14
C MET A 206 -21.84 -5.39 -0.75
N TYR A 207 -21.10 -4.69 -1.61
CA TYR A 207 -19.77 -4.19 -1.29
C TYR A 207 -19.79 -3.17 -0.14
N PHE A 208 -20.80 -2.31 -0.10
CA PHE A 208 -20.97 -1.33 0.96
C PHE A 208 -21.22 -1.99 2.32
N ASN A 209 -22.09 -2.99 2.36
CA ASN A 209 -22.39 -3.75 3.58
C ASN A 209 -21.14 -4.49 4.10
N GLU A 210 -20.36 -5.09 3.20
CA GLU A 210 -19.12 -5.77 3.59
C GLU A 210 -18.02 -4.78 4.05
N LEU A 211 -17.92 -3.60 3.43
CA LEU A 211 -17.04 -2.52 3.90
C LEU A 211 -17.44 -2.05 5.31
N TRP A 212 -18.76 -1.96 5.59
CA TRP A 212 -19.25 -1.57 6.89
C TRP A 212 -19.00 -2.61 7.99
N ASN A 213 -18.98 -3.88 7.60
CA ASN A 213 -18.68 -5.00 8.48
C ASN A 213 -17.17 -5.14 8.80
N LEU A 214 -16.29 -4.44 8.07
CA LEU A 214 -14.87 -4.41 8.42
C LEU A 214 -14.66 -3.69 9.74
N PRO A 215 -13.62 -4.05 10.50
CA PRO A 215 -13.30 -3.40 11.77
C PRO A 215 -12.69 -2.00 11.56
N LEU A 216 -13.42 -1.11 10.83
CA LEU A 216 -12.94 0.21 10.45
C LEU A 216 -12.58 1.07 11.67
N GLY A 217 -13.38 0.99 12.74
CA GLY A 217 -13.08 1.68 14.00
C GLY A 217 -11.74 1.24 14.58
N THR A 218 -11.50 -0.07 14.66
CA THR A 218 -10.22 -0.62 15.12
C THR A 218 -9.07 -0.20 14.19
N LEU A 219 -9.29 -0.20 12.87
CA LEU A 219 -8.29 0.19 11.89
C LEU A 219 -7.89 1.67 12.04
N ILE A 220 -8.86 2.57 12.17
CA ILE A 220 -8.62 4.03 12.34
C ILE A 220 -7.90 4.31 13.65
N ILE A 221 -8.38 3.73 14.76
CA ILE A 221 -7.72 3.89 16.06
C ILE A 221 -6.29 3.35 16.03
N SER A 222 -6.12 2.15 15.48
CA SER A 222 -4.80 1.54 15.33
C SER A 222 -3.89 2.38 14.42
N PHE A 223 -4.43 2.94 13.33
CA PHE A 223 -3.66 3.82 12.46
C PHE A 223 -3.10 5.01 13.23
N ILE A 224 -3.93 5.70 14.03
CA ILE A 224 -3.47 6.84 14.83
C ILE A 224 -2.39 6.41 15.84
N VAL A 225 -2.60 5.30 16.54
CA VAL A 225 -1.66 4.79 17.54
C VAL A 225 -0.33 4.38 16.90
N TYR A 226 -0.37 3.61 15.79
CA TYR A 226 0.83 3.20 15.06
C TYR A 226 1.50 4.37 14.34
N PHE A 227 0.72 5.34 13.86
CA PHE A 227 1.29 6.57 13.31
C PHE A 227 2.08 7.33 14.38
N ILE A 228 1.51 7.58 15.55
CA ILE A 228 2.21 8.29 16.63
C ILE A 228 3.48 7.52 17.02
N GLY A 229 3.36 6.22 17.34
CA GLY A 229 4.49 5.42 17.77
C GLY A 229 5.57 5.28 16.69
N GLY A 230 5.19 4.92 15.47
CA GLY A 230 6.10 4.76 14.34
C GLY A 230 6.73 6.08 13.91
N TYR A 231 5.92 7.12 13.78
CA TYR A 231 6.41 8.46 13.44
C TYR A 231 7.42 8.97 14.48
N PHE A 232 7.13 8.87 15.77
CA PHE A 232 8.04 9.33 16.82
C PHE A 232 9.34 8.54 16.82
N LEU A 233 9.27 7.22 16.64
CA LEU A 233 10.43 6.36 16.53
C LEU A 233 11.33 6.77 15.36
N TYR A 234 10.75 6.88 14.18
CA TYR A 234 11.51 7.22 12.97
C TYR A 234 11.97 8.67 12.95
N SER A 235 11.13 9.62 13.36
CA SER A 235 11.49 11.05 13.44
C SER A 235 12.62 11.31 14.42
N SER A 236 12.77 10.48 15.44
CA SER A 236 13.93 10.56 16.33
C SER A 236 15.24 10.25 15.62
N PHE A 237 15.25 9.24 14.73
CA PHE A 237 16.40 8.98 13.85
C PHE A 237 16.64 10.13 12.87
N TYR A 238 15.58 10.65 12.23
CA TYR A 238 15.66 11.77 11.31
C TYR A 238 16.22 13.03 12.00
N ALA A 239 15.78 13.33 13.22
CA ALA A 239 16.29 14.47 14.00
C ALA A 239 17.76 14.27 14.38
N ALA A 240 18.16 13.06 14.78
CA ALA A 240 19.55 12.75 15.09
C ALA A 240 20.47 12.92 13.87
N ILE A 241 20.04 12.41 12.68
CA ILE A 241 20.77 12.59 11.42
C ILE A 241 20.85 14.08 11.07
N GLY A 242 19.72 14.80 11.11
CA GLY A 242 19.70 16.23 10.80
C GLY A 242 20.65 17.05 11.68
N SER A 243 20.78 16.68 12.96
CA SER A 243 21.75 17.33 13.87
C SER A 243 23.20 17.02 13.50
N ALA A 244 23.45 15.83 12.95
CA ALA A 244 24.80 15.37 12.66
C ALA A 244 25.38 15.96 11.37
N VAL A 245 24.54 16.26 10.37
CA VAL A 245 24.97 16.76 9.05
C VAL A 245 24.79 18.27 8.92
N ASP A 246 25.50 18.87 7.96
CA ASP A 246 25.41 20.31 7.68
C ASP A 246 24.59 20.62 6.38
N ASN A 247 24.26 19.59 5.60
CA ASN A 247 23.43 19.73 4.39
C ASN A 247 22.63 18.47 4.12
N GLU A 248 21.56 18.59 3.32
CA GLU A 248 20.67 17.47 2.99
C GLU A 248 21.36 16.36 2.18
N THR A 249 22.32 16.70 1.34
CA THR A 249 23.02 15.73 0.48
C THR A 249 23.81 14.72 1.33
N ASP A 250 24.47 15.19 2.38
CA ASP A 250 25.23 14.33 3.29
C ASP A 250 24.33 13.43 4.14
N SER A 251 23.06 13.78 4.32
CA SER A 251 22.09 12.95 5.07
C SER A 251 21.70 11.66 4.34
N GLN A 252 21.75 11.63 3.00
CA GLN A 252 21.24 10.51 2.19
C GLN A 252 21.88 9.16 2.54
N GLN A 253 23.17 9.16 2.84
CA GLN A 253 23.91 7.95 3.23
C GLN A 253 23.43 7.34 4.56
N PHE A 254 22.82 8.16 5.45
CA PHE A 254 22.30 7.73 6.74
C PHE A 254 20.81 7.37 6.67
N LEU A 255 20.07 7.92 5.70
CA LEU A 255 18.63 7.69 5.54
C LEU A 255 18.32 6.29 5.03
N LEU A 256 19.13 5.77 4.11
CA LEU A 256 18.86 4.48 3.45
C LEU A 256 18.69 3.33 4.45
N PRO A 257 19.59 3.12 5.44
CA PRO A 257 19.40 2.08 6.45
C PRO A 257 18.15 2.25 7.33
N ILE A 258 17.67 3.50 7.49
CA ILE A 258 16.49 3.81 8.30
C ILE A 258 15.19 3.58 7.51
N ILE A 259 15.20 3.88 6.21
CA ILE A 259 14.04 3.68 5.33
C ILE A 259 13.88 2.20 4.96
N MET A 260 14.96 1.43 4.88
CA MET A 260 14.91 0.01 4.50
C MET A 260 13.92 -0.84 5.30
N PRO A 261 13.82 -0.75 6.63
CA PRO A 261 12.82 -1.49 7.38
C PRO A 261 11.38 -1.10 7.02
N LEU A 262 11.11 0.17 6.68
CA LEU A 262 9.78 0.60 6.21
C LEU A 262 9.43 -0.05 4.87
N ILE A 263 10.35 -0.01 3.91
CA ILE A 263 10.19 -0.64 2.61
C ILE A 263 9.99 -2.15 2.79
N LEU A 264 10.83 -2.80 3.63
CA LEU A 264 10.71 -4.21 3.95
C LEU A 264 9.33 -4.54 4.56
N GLY A 265 8.81 -3.67 5.45
CA GLY A 265 7.48 -3.81 6.03
C GLY A 265 6.38 -3.83 4.98
N VAL A 266 6.44 -2.96 3.97
CA VAL A 266 5.49 -2.95 2.85
C VAL A 266 5.61 -4.23 2.02
N TYR A 267 6.83 -4.62 1.65
CA TYR A 267 7.04 -5.85 0.87
C TYR A 267 6.52 -7.09 1.61
N ILE A 268 6.90 -7.25 2.89
CA ILE A 268 6.43 -8.38 3.69
C ILE A 268 4.90 -8.32 3.83
N GLY A 269 4.33 -7.14 4.09
CA GLY A 269 2.90 -6.97 4.15
C GLY A 269 2.21 -7.47 2.88
N PHE A 270 2.64 -7.01 1.71
CA PHE A 270 2.05 -7.45 0.45
C PHE A 270 2.26 -8.94 0.18
N PHE A 271 3.47 -9.48 0.35
CA PHE A 271 3.73 -10.87 -0.02
C PHE A 271 3.25 -11.91 0.99
N THR A 272 3.17 -11.55 2.28
CA THR A 272 2.76 -12.52 3.32
C THR A 272 1.33 -12.35 3.76
N VAL A 273 0.87 -11.12 3.98
CA VAL A 273 -0.49 -10.85 4.47
C VAL A 273 -1.55 -11.19 3.42
N ILE A 274 -1.23 -11.01 2.13
CA ILE A 274 -2.14 -11.37 1.03
C ILE A 274 -2.46 -12.86 1.04
N ASN A 275 -1.44 -13.70 1.23
CA ASN A 275 -1.60 -15.16 1.14
C ASN A 275 -2.00 -15.78 2.48
N ASP A 276 -1.41 -15.32 3.59
CA ASP A 276 -1.68 -15.84 4.93
C ASP A 276 -1.50 -14.74 5.99
N PRO A 277 -2.56 -13.95 6.26
CA PRO A 277 -2.52 -12.83 7.22
C PRO A 277 -2.27 -13.27 8.66
N HIS A 278 -2.54 -14.54 8.98
CA HIS A 278 -2.31 -15.13 10.31
C HIS A 278 -1.04 -15.96 10.39
N GLY A 279 -0.31 -16.09 9.29
CA GLY A 279 0.92 -16.87 9.20
C GLY A 279 2.05 -16.35 10.10
N THR A 280 3.01 -17.23 10.36
CA THR A 280 4.11 -16.94 11.27
C THR A 280 4.92 -15.72 10.85
N ILE A 281 5.23 -15.59 9.54
CA ILE A 281 6.01 -14.45 9.02
C ILE A 281 5.26 -13.14 9.23
N ALA A 282 4.00 -13.07 8.80
CA ALA A 282 3.16 -11.88 8.97
C ALA A 282 3.05 -11.50 10.47
N THR A 283 2.88 -12.49 11.35
CA THR A 283 2.78 -12.27 12.79
C THR A 283 4.09 -11.74 13.38
N VAL A 284 5.23 -12.35 13.07
CA VAL A 284 6.54 -11.91 13.59
C VAL A 284 6.85 -10.48 13.14
N PHE A 285 6.72 -10.17 11.85
CA PHE A 285 7.02 -8.83 11.34
C PHE A 285 6.04 -7.76 11.81
N SER A 286 4.82 -8.13 12.19
CA SER A 286 3.88 -7.22 12.85
C SER A 286 4.21 -6.93 14.32
N MET A 287 5.16 -7.68 14.92
CA MET A 287 5.66 -7.44 16.30
C MET A 287 7.00 -6.67 16.30
N ILE A 288 7.77 -6.71 15.20
CA ILE A 288 9.05 -5.98 15.11
C ILE A 288 8.77 -4.47 15.02
N PRO A 289 9.27 -3.63 15.95
CA PRO A 289 8.89 -2.21 16.05
C PRO A 289 9.12 -1.39 14.80
N LEU A 290 10.16 -1.73 14.02
CA LEU A 290 10.48 -1.02 12.78
C LEU A 290 9.52 -1.33 11.63
N THR A 291 8.90 -2.49 11.60
CA THR A 291 7.98 -2.91 10.55
C THR A 291 6.53 -2.96 11.02
N SER A 292 6.30 -3.07 12.33
CA SER A 292 4.98 -3.26 12.92
C SER A 292 3.95 -2.18 12.53
N PRO A 293 4.29 -0.88 12.40
CA PRO A 293 3.31 0.13 12.02
C PRO A 293 2.67 -0.15 10.67
N ILE A 294 3.41 -0.78 9.78
CA ILE A 294 2.94 -1.10 8.42
C ILE A 294 2.26 -2.48 8.40
N VAL A 295 3.00 -3.51 8.82
CA VAL A 295 2.54 -4.91 8.70
C VAL A 295 1.30 -5.17 9.54
N MET A 296 1.21 -4.61 10.75
CA MET A 296 0.03 -4.78 11.60
C MET A 296 -1.21 -4.11 11.01
N LEU A 297 -1.08 -2.89 10.46
CA LEU A 297 -2.21 -2.23 9.79
C LEU A 297 -2.71 -3.00 8.59
N MET A 298 -1.82 -3.66 7.84
CA MET A 298 -2.22 -4.52 6.72
C MET A 298 -2.94 -5.78 7.20
N ARG A 299 -2.67 -6.28 8.40
CA ARG A 299 -3.29 -7.47 9.00
C ARG A 299 -4.65 -7.21 9.64
N ILE A 300 -4.88 -6.02 10.20
CA ILE A 300 -6.11 -5.69 10.97
C ILE A 300 -7.40 -5.97 10.20
N PRO A 301 -7.56 -5.67 8.89
CA PRO A 301 -8.76 -5.99 8.14
C PRO A 301 -9.13 -7.48 8.11
N PHE A 302 -8.17 -8.37 8.38
CA PHE A 302 -8.35 -9.81 8.42
C PHE A 302 -8.76 -10.37 9.79
N GLY A 303 -8.96 -9.49 10.79
CA GLY A 303 -9.42 -9.90 12.12
C GLY A 303 -8.29 -10.33 13.05
N VAL A 304 -7.31 -9.47 13.26
CA VAL A 304 -6.22 -9.73 14.23
C VAL A 304 -6.75 -9.69 15.66
N PRO A 305 -6.39 -10.66 16.54
CA PRO A 305 -6.76 -10.62 17.95
C PRO A 305 -6.22 -9.36 18.65
N TRP A 306 -7.05 -8.71 19.45
CA TRP A 306 -6.72 -7.43 20.11
C TRP A 306 -5.44 -7.48 20.96
N TRP A 307 -5.13 -8.65 21.56
CA TRP A 307 -3.93 -8.81 22.38
C TRP A 307 -2.64 -8.74 21.54
N GLN A 308 -2.67 -9.17 20.27
CA GLN A 308 -1.52 -9.01 19.37
C GLN A 308 -1.26 -7.54 19.06
N ILE A 309 -2.31 -6.75 18.84
CA ILE A 309 -2.21 -5.30 18.61
C ILE A 309 -1.60 -4.65 19.86
N LEU A 310 -2.09 -5.00 21.06
CA LEU A 310 -1.62 -4.44 22.31
C LEU A 310 -0.12 -4.75 22.56
N ILE A 311 0.31 -5.99 22.36
CA ILE A 311 1.71 -6.39 22.50
C ILE A 311 2.58 -5.61 21.50
N SER A 312 2.19 -5.58 20.23
CA SER A 312 2.92 -4.87 19.18
C SER A 312 3.07 -3.38 19.50
N VAL A 313 2.00 -2.72 19.90
CA VAL A 313 2.02 -1.31 20.32
C VAL A 313 2.93 -1.11 21.52
N THR A 314 2.87 -1.99 22.52
CA THR A 314 3.73 -1.89 23.73
C THR A 314 5.21 -1.98 23.35
N ILE A 315 5.57 -2.94 22.49
CA ILE A 315 6.96 -3.10 22.01
C ILE A 315 7.38 -1.87 21.20
N LEU A 316 6.49 -1.35 20.33
CA LEU A 316 6.75 -0.16 19.54
C LEU A 316 7.08 1.05 20.42
N PHE A 317 6.22 1.35 21.42
CA PHE A 317 6.46 2.49 22.31
C PHE A 317 7.67 2.28 23.22
N ALA A 318 7.92 1.07 23.73
CA ALA A 318 9.14 0.76 24.48
C ALA A 318 10.39 1.03 23.63
N THR A 319 10.39 0.61 22.36
CA THR A 319 11.48 0.86 21.43
C THR A 319 11.60 2.35 21.09
N PHE A 320 10.48 3.04 20.90
CA PHE A 320 10.47 4.50 20.71
C PHE A 320 11.19 5.22 21.84
N PHE A 321 10.88 4.96 23.11
CA PHE A 321 11.55 5.60 24.24
C PHE A 321 13.06 5.34 24.26
N LEU A 322 13.47 4.13 23.91
CA LEU A 322 14.88 3.76 23.79
C LEU A 322 15.55 4.56 22.66
N VAL A 323 14.92 4.62 21.49
CA VAL A 323 15.46 5.36 20.33
C VAL A 323 15.52 6.86 20.60
N VAL A 324 14.52 7.44 21.24
CA VAL A 324 14.54 8.86 21.64
C VAL A 324 15.71 9.15 22.57
N TRP A 325 15.98 8.27 23.51
CA TRP A 325 17.12 8.43 24.42
C TRP A 325 18.46 8.43 23.64
N PHE A 326 18.64 7.52 22.69
CA PHE A 326 19.82 7.51 21.80
C PHE A 326 19.87 8.74 20.91
N ALA A 327 18.78 9.08 20.27
CA ALA A 327 18.67 10.24 19.39
C ALA A 327 19.02 11.55 20.12
N ALA A 328 18.53 11.71 21.34
CA ALA A 328 18.80 12.90 22.16
C ALA A 328 20.29 13.08 22.47
N LYS A 329 21.03 12.00 22.71
CA LYS A 329 22.49 12.06 22.89
C LYS A 329 23.20 12.51 21.62
N ILE A 330 22.86 11.91 20.47
CA ILE A 330 23.43 12.28 19.19
C ILE A 330 23.08 13.74 18.85
N TYR A 331 21.81 14.12 19.06
CA TYR A 331 21.32 15.46 18.82
C TYR A 331 22.07 16.52 19.64
N ARG A 332 22.31 16.26 20.94
CA ARG A 332 23.03 17.17 21.83
C ARG A 332 24.45 17.48 21.34
N VAL A 333 25.17 16.49 20.84
CA VAL A 333 26.54 16.66 20.34
C VAL A 333 26.52 17.20 18.90
N GLY A 334 25.71 16.59 18.04
CA GLY A 334 25.69 16.87 16.61
C GLY A 334 25.26 18.30 16.27
N ILE A 335 24.29 18.86 17.01
CA ILE A 335 23.75 20.18 16.74
C ILE A 335 24.78 21.31 16.91
N LEU A 336 25.84 21.08 17.69
CA LEU A 336 26.93 22.03 17.93
C LEU A 336 28.17 21.77 17.07
N MET A 337 28.19 20.68 16.29
CA MET A 337 29.33 20.34 15.46
C MET A 337 29.12 20.85 14.03
N TYR A 338 30.04 21.67 13.54
CA TYR A 338 30.05 22.27 12.20
C TYR A 338 31.23 21.80 11.38
N GLY A 339 31.09 21.75 10.07
CA GLY A 339 32.17 21.60 9.09
C GLY A 339 32.81 20.22 9.03
N LYS A 340 32.24 19.19 9.66
CA LYS A 340 32.71 17.80 9.59
C LYS A 340 31.65 16.91 9.01
N LYS A 341 32.04 16.02 8.07
CA LYS A 341 31.17 14.94 7.60
C LYS A 341 31.24 13.79 8.61
N PRO A 342 30.18 13.53 9.38
CA PRO A 342 30.18 12.47 10.37
C PRO A 342 30.25 11.10 9.68
N THR A 343 30.86 10.15 10.37
CA THR A 343 30.83 8.75 10.01
C THR A 343 30.00 7.96 11.04
N TRP A 344 29.53 6.76 10.68
CA TRP A 344 28.84 5.88 11.63
C TRP A 344 29.64 5.62 12.91
N LYS A 345 30.99 5.56 12.78
CA LYS A 345 31.90 5.43 13.96
C LYS A 345 31.84 6.65 14.88
N GLU A 346 31.72 7.84 14.33
CA GLU A 346 31.63 9.08 15.12
C GLU A 346 30.27 9.17 15.81
N LEU A 347 29.16 8.87 15.11
CA LEU A 347 27.84 8.79 15.73
C LEU A 347 27.83 7.82 16.93
N TYR A 348 28.48 6.67 16.79
CA TYR A 348 28.61 5.71 17.89
C TYR A 348 29.43 6.27 19.07
N LYS A 349 30.49 7.05 18.81
CA LYS A 349 31.27 7.71 19.86
C LYS A 349 30.45 8.74 20.62
N TRP A 350 29.56 9.47 19.93
CA TRP A 350 28.72 10.50 20.55
C TRP A 350 27.71 9.92 21.55
N LEU A 351 27.39 8.64 21.46
CA LEU A 351 26.55 7.94 22.45
C LEU A 351 27.21 7.83 23.83
N LYS A 352 28.54 8.00 23.92
CA LYS A 352 29.27 7.91 25.19
C LYS A 352 29.26 9.22 25.97
N TYR A 353 28.88 10.33 25.32
CA TYR A 353 28.75 11.67 25.90
C TYR A 353 27.29 12.01 26.16
#